data_3032dccdf46fbaf3a3ab935fed27a0f1
#
_entry.id   3032dccdf46fbaf3a3ab935fed27a0f1
#
_cell.length_a   1.000
_cell.length_b   1.000
_cell.length_c   1.000
_cell.angle_alpha   90.00
_cell.angle_beta   90.00
_cell.angle_gamma   90.00
#
_symmetry.space_group_name_H-M   'P 1'
#
loop_
_entity.id
_entity.type
_entity.pdbx_description
1 polymer ?
#
loop_
_entity_poly.entity_id
_entity_poly.type
_entity_poly.pdbx_seq_one_letter_code
_entity_poly.pdbx_strand_id
1 'polypeptide(L)'
;ASLQAQLQQVREWYRSEAAARESLMTEVGHFLAPLGHELVPGEPLELEQAVPIATLGIDIRSVNRYLLLSDQPASGLLTVKTEQGFDPASVQKALMNFFDKQPAADKEAMAQRVRQELGMSLTDVATYVVDRRTGWLQQAEYVRELGLPVQGGAADFRQVYRVTRD
;
A
#
# COMPACT_ATOMS: atom_id res chain seq x y z
N ALA A 1 13.32 10.47 -19.53
CA ALA A 1 14.14 9.23 -19.39
C ALA A 1 13.52 8.15 -20.26
N SER A 2 14.37 7.40 -21.05
CA SER A 2 13.85 6.29 -21.85
C SER A 2 13.34 5.17 -20.95
N LEU A 3 12.36 4.39 -21.40
CA LEU A 3 11.84 3.20 -20.70
C LEU A 3 12.97 2.26 -20.27
N GLN A 4 14.02 2.14 -21.11
CA GLN A 4 15.20 1.33 -20.79
C GLN A 4 15.97 1.86 -19.58
N ALA A 5 16.13 3.18 -19.44
CA ALA A 5 16.82 3.77 -18.28
C ALA A 5 16.02 3.54 -16.99
N GLN A 6 14.69 3.60 -17.04
CA GLN A 6 13.83 3.31 -15.91
C GLN A 6 13.90 1.83 -15.51
N LEU A 7 13.86 0.92 -16.49
CA LEU A 7 14.01 -0.52 -16.24
C LEU A 7 15.40 -0.87 -15.69
N GLN A 8 16.44 -0.16 -16.11
CA GLN A 8 17.77 -0.38 -15.57
C GLN A 8 17.88 0.10 -14.12
N GLN A 9 17.28 1.25 -13.79
CA GLN A 9 17.22 1.77 -12.44
C GLN A 9 16.46 0.84 -11.50
N VAL A 10 15.33 0.29 -11.96
CA VAL A 10 14.56 -0.73 -11.21
C VAL A 10 15.38 -2.00 -10.99
N ARG A 11 16.10 -2.48 -12.02
CA ARG A 11 16.99 -3.65 -11.91
C ARG A 11 18.13 -3.42 -10.92
N GLU A 12 18.73 -2.25 -10.92
CA GLU A 12 19.81 -1.89 -9.99
C GLU A 12 19.28 -1.80 -8.56
N TRP A 13 18.09 -1.27 -8.36
CA TRP A 13 17.43 -1.23 -7.06
C TRP A 13 17.20 -2.64 -6.51
N TYR A 14 16.66 -3.57 -7.30
CA TYR A 14 16.46 -4.97 -6.88
C TYR A 14 17.75 -5.77 -6.68
N ARG A 15 18.90 -5.28 -7.17
CA ARG A 15 20.21 -5.88 -6.89
C ARG A 15 20.81 -5.44 -5.56
N SER A 16 20.30 -4.39 -4.98
CA SER A 16 20.71 -3.92 -3.67
C SER A 16 20.14 -4.83 -2.58
N GLU A 17 21.01 -5.42 -1.74
CA GLU A 17 20.58 -6.22 -0.60
C GLU A 17 19.66 -5.43 0.33
N ALA A 18 19.95 -4.14 0.56
CA ALA A 18 19.13 -3.25 1.36
C ALA A 18 17.71 -3.10 0.79
N ALA A 19 17.61 -2.86 -0.53
CA ALA A 19 16.31 -2.71 -1.19
C ALA A 19 15.53 -4.02 -1.25
N ALA A 20 16.19 -5.15 -1.47
CA ALA A 20 15.57 -6.46 -1.43
C ALA A 20 15.03 -6.77 -0.03
N ARG A 21 15.81 -6.44 1.01
CA ARG A 21 15.40 -6.60 2.40
C ARG A 21 14.22 -5.70 2.75
N GLU A 22 14.23 -4.44 2.34
CA GLU A 22 13.13 -3.49 2.54
C GLU A 22 11.85 -3.96 1.86
N SER A 23 11.93 -4.41 0.62
CA SER A 23 10.81 -4.99 -0.11
C SER A 23 10.24 -6.22 0.60
N LEU A 24 11.11 -7.16 1.01
CA LEU A 24 10.70 -8.35 1.74
C LEU A 24 10.04 -8.00 3.08
N MET A 25 10.60 -7.05 3.83
CA MET A 25 10.02 -6.60 5.10
C MET A 25 8.66 -5.93 4.92
N THR A 26 8.47 -5.20 3.83
CA THR A 26 7.17 -4.63 3.46
C THR A 26 6.15 -5.72 3.18
N GLU A 27 6.50 -6.72 2.38
CA GLU A 27 5.63 -7.87 2.08
C GLU A 27 5.28 -8.65 3.36
N VAL A 28 6.28 -8.96 4.20
CA VAL A 28 6.06 -9.62 5.49
C VAL A 28 5.17 -8.77 6.40
N GLY A 29 5.38 -7.45 6.41
CA GLY A 29 4.57 -6.49 7.15
C GLY A 29 3.08 -6.56 6.78
N HIS A 30 2.77 -6.70 5.50
CA HIS A 30 1.38 -6.87 5.05
C HIS A 30 0.73 -8.14 5.62
N PHE A 31 1.47 -9.25 5.70
CA PHE A 31 0.94 -10.51 6.26
C PHE A 31 0.82 -10.47 7.78
N LEU A 32 1.62 -9.65 8.45
CA LEU A 32 1.59 -9.50 9.91
C LEU A 32 0.66 -8.34 10.36
N ALA A 33 0.15 -7.55 9.45
CA ALA A 33 -0.65 -6.36 9.73
C ALA A 33 -1.82 -6.58 10.70
N PRO A 34 -2.58 -7.70 10.65
CA PRO A 34 -3.68 -7.92 11.59
C PRO A 34 -3.23 -8.35 13.00
N LEU A 35 -1.95 -8.69 13.18
CA LEU A 35 -1.45 -9.21 14.45
C LEU A 35 -1.11 -8.07 15.41
N GLY A 36 -1.34 -8.32 16.71
CA GLY A 36 -1.03 -7.36 17.77
C GLY A 36 -2.08 -6.29 18.02
N HIS A 37 -3.22 -6.35 17.32
CA HIS A 37 -4.35 -5.46 17.54
C HIS A 37 -5.49 -6.16 18.28
N GLU A 38 -6.12 -5.44 19.21
CA GLU A 38 -7.36 -5.88 19.83
C GLU A 38 -8.51 -5.44 18.91
N LEU A 39 -9.22 -6.42 18.33
CA LEU A 39 -10.32 -6.18 17.40
C LEU A 39 -11.63 -6.60 18.03
N VAL A 40 -12.62 -5.72 17.99
CA VAL A 40 -13.98 -5.98 18.45
C VAL A 40 -14.85 -6.34 17.25
N PRO A 41 -15.63 -7.43 17.29
CA PRO A 41 -16.50 -7.81 16.20
C PRO A 41 -17.46 -6.68 15.79
N GLY A 42 -17.45 -6.32 14.51
CA GLY A 42 -18.31 -5.28 13.94
C GLY A 42 -17.84 -3.85 14.16
N GLU A 43 -16.77 -3.62 14.94
CA GLU A 43 -16.18 -2.31 15.14
C GLU A 43 -14.88 -2.19 14.35
N PRO A 44 -14.73 -1.21 13.43
CA PRO A 44 -13.48 -0.99 12.73
C PRO A 44 -12.46 -0.30 13.63
N LEU A 45 -11.22 -0.80 13.64
CA LEU A 45 -10.07 -0.09 14.20
C LEU A 45 -9.39 0.68 13.08
N GLU A 46 -9.25 1.98 13.22
CA GLU A 46 -8.55 2.85 12.26
C GLU A 46 -7.24 3.35 12.85
N LEU A 47 -6.14 3.14 12.12
CA LEU A 47 -4.82 3.58 12.50
C LEU A 47 -4.21 4.43 11.39
N GLU A 48 -3.73 5.60 11.77
CA GLU A 48 -2.99 6.48 10.87
C GLU A 48 -1.49 6.22 11.00
N GLN A 49 -0.82 6.15 9.87
CA GLN A 49 0.64 6.02 9.83
C GLN A 49 1.24 6.88 8.72
N ALA A 50 2.49 7.29 8.91
CA ALA A 50 3.29 7.88 7.87
C ALA A 50 3.98 6.76 7.08
N VAL A 51 3.81 6.75 5.77
CA VAL A 51 4.47 5.79 4.86
C VAL A 51 5.57 6.55 4.11
N PRO A 52 6.85 6.23 4.34
CA PRO A 52 7.93 6.88 3.64
C PRO A 52 7.98 6.41 2.17
N ILE A 53 8.04 7.35 1.25
CA ILE A 53 8.35 7.11 -0.16
C ILE A 53 9.81 7.46 -0.38
N ALA A 54 10.68 6.48 -0.16
CA ALA A 54 12.13 6.66 -0.14
C ALA A 54 12.68 7.28 -1.45
N THR A 55 12.12 6.89 -2.60
CA THR A 55 12.51 7.42 -3.93
C THR A 55 12.24 8.91 -4.10
N LEU A 56 11.28 9.46 -3.34
CA LEU A 56 10.91 10.87 -3.39
C LEU A 56 11.36 11.64 -2.14
N GLY A 57 11.83 10.94 -1.10
CA GLY A 57 12.19 11.54 0.18
C GLY A 57 11.03 12.26 0.86
N ILE A 58 9.82 11.71 0.75
CA ILE A 58 8.59 12.26 1.32
C ILE A 58 7.86 11.21 2.14
N ASP A 59 7.08 11.67 3.12
CA ASP A 59 6.15 10.83 3.86
C ASP A 59 4.71 11.13 3.42
N ILE A 60 3.94 10.07 3.19
CA ILE A 60 2.52 10.14 2.85
C ILE A 60 1.72 9.57 4.02
N ARG A 61 0.64 10.25 4.39
CA ARG A 61 -0.29 9.75 5.41
C ARG A 61 -1.15 8.64 4.82
N SER A 62 -1.14 7.50 5.49
CA SER A 62 -1.97 6.35 5.19
C SER A 62 -2.94 6.08 6.35
N VAL A 63 -4.13 5.65 6.03
CA VAL A 63 -5.12 5.16 6.99
C VAL A 63 -5.31 3.67 6.78
N ASN A 64 -5.03 2.90 7.81
CA ASN A 64 -5.26 1.46 7.84
C ASN A 64 -6.50 1.17 8.68
N ARG A 65 -7.45 0.49 8.08
CA ARG A 65 -8.69 0.08 8.72
C ARG A 65 -8.72 -1.43 8.87
N TYR A 66 -8.93 -1.90 10.09
CA TYR A 66 -9.00 -3.30 10.46
C TYR A 66 -10.41 -3.65 10.89
N LEU A 67 -10.97 -4.73 10.37
CA LEU A 67 -12.32 -5.19 10.70
C LEU A 67 -12.31 -6.69 10.96
N LEU A 68 -12.75 -7.10 12.14
CA LEU A 68 -13.01 -8.51 12.46
C LEU A 68 -14.33 -8.93 11.80
N LEU A 69 -14.23 -9.68 10.69
CA LEU A 69 -15.40 -10.14 9.94
C LEU A 69 -16.06 -11.32 10.61
N SER A 70 -15.29 -12.25 11.18
CA SER A 70 -15.83 -13.40 11.90
C SER A 70 -14.87 -13.89 12.98
N ASP A 71 -15.44 -14.33 14.09
CA ASP A 71 -14.78 -15.12 15.12
C ASP A 71 -15.54 -16.46 15.19
N GLN A 72 -14.83 -17.56 14.89
CA GLN A 72 -15.40 -18.90 14.89
C GLN A 72 -14.80 -19.73 16.04
N PRO A 73 -15.38 -19.67 17.25
CA PRO A 73 -14.81 -20.36 18.40
C PRO A 73 -14.67 -21.86 18.24
N ALA A 74 -15.58 -22.48 17.49
CA ALA A 74 -15.57 -23.93 17.26
C ALA A 74 -14.38 -24.41 16.45
N SER A 75 -13.97 -23.66 15.43
CA SER A 75 -12.79 -23.93 14.59
C SER A 75 -11.51 -23.26 15.11
N GLY A 76 -11.65 -22.27 15.97
CA GLY A 76 -10.56 -21.41 16.42
C GLY A 76 -10.05 -20.45 15.36
N LEU A 77 -10.83 -20.19 14.30
CA LEU A 77 -10.43 -19.32 13.20
C LEU A 77 -11.03 -17.91 13.35
N LEU A 78 -10.21 -16.92 13.06
CA LEU A 78 -10.58 -15.52 12.93
C LEU A 78 -10.45 -15.10 11.47
N THR A 79 -11.42 -14.33 10.98
CA THR A 79 -11.30 -13.68 9.67
C THR A 79 -11.22 -12.18 9.86
N VAL A 80 -10.10 -11.59 9.43
CA VAL A 80 -9.83 -10.16 9.53
C VAL A 80 -9.70 -9.57 8.14
N LYS A 81 -10.39 -8.47 7.89
CA LYS A 81 -10.22 -7.64 6.70
C LYS A 81 -9.40 -6.41 7.06
N THR A 82 -8.44 -6.08 6.21
CA THR A 82 -7.72 -4.81 6.29
C THR A 82 -7.94 -4.01 5.02
N GLU A 83 -8.07 -2.71 5.17
CA GLU A 83 -8.14 -1.76 4.07
C GLU A 83 -7.09 -0.69 4.34
N GLN A 84 -6.21 -0.45 3.36
CA GLN A 84 -5.25 0.64 3.43
C GLN A 84 -5.55 1.63 2.32
N GLY A 85 -5.72 2.89 2.71
CA GLY A 85 -5.89 4.00 1.79
C GLY A 85 -4.90 5.11 2.10
N PHE A 86 -4.59 5.92 1.10
CA PHE A 86 -3.78 7.10 1.27
C PHE A 86 -4.67 8.34 1.32
N ASP A 87 -4.36 9.26 2.24
CA ASP A 87 -5.03 10.56 2.29
C ASP A 87 -4.63 11.38 1.04
N PRO A 88 -5.56 11.69 0.12
CA PRO A 88 -5.26 12.43 -1.10
C PRO A 88 -4.65 13.80 -0.85
N ALA A 89 -5.06 14.49 0.22
CA ALA A 89 -4.52 15.79 0.58
C ALA A 89 -3.06 15.68 1.04
N SER A 90 -2.72 14.63 1.78
CA SER A 90 -1.34 14.32 2.19
C SER A 90 -0.46 13.99 0.99
N VAL A 91 -0.95 13.18 0.06
CA VAL A 91 -0.26 12.86 -1.21
C VAL A 91 0.01 14.13 -2.00
N GLN A 92 -1.01 14.97 -2.19
CA GLN A 92 -0.87 16.25 -2.89
C GLN A 92 0.17 17.15 -2.25
N LYS A 93 0.09 17.34 -0.92
CA LYS A 93 1.04 18.18 -0.17
C LYS A 93 2.47 17.66 -0.28
N ALA A 94 2.66 16.34 -0.17
CA ALA A 94 3.97 15.71 -0.28
C ALA A 94 4.57 15.89 -1.67
N LEU A 95 3.77 15.71 -2.72
CA LEU A 95 4.20 15.93 -4.10
C LEU A 95 4.52 17.40 -4.37
N MET A 96 3.71 18.34 -3.90
CA MET A 96 4.02 19.78 -4.04
C MET A 96 5.32 20.15 -3.34
N ASN A 97 5.55 19.66 -2.13
CA ASN A 97 6.80 19.86 -1.41
C ASN A 97 8.02 19.26 -2.15
N PHE A 98 7.84 18.11 -2.80
CA PHE A 98 8.88 17.50 -3.63
C PHE A 98 9.21 18.40 -4.84
N PHE A 99 8.19 18.90 -5.54
CA PHE A 99 8.38 19.77 -6.70
C PHE A 99 8.98 21.13 -6.35
N ASP A 100 8.68 21.67 -5.16
CA ASP A 100 9.26 22.92 -4.70
C ASP A 100 10.79 22.84 -4.53
N LYS A 101 11.31 21.67 -4.32
CA LYS A 101 12.76 21.39 -4.25
C LYS A 101 13.41 21.21 -5.62
N GLN A 102 12.63 21.08 -6.70
CA GLN A 102 13.15 20.89 -8.05
C GLN A 102 13.53 22.23 -8.73
N PRO A 103 14.42 22.24 -9.74
CA PRO A 103 14.77 23.44 -10.50
C PRO A 103 13.54 24.10 -11.14
N ALA A 104 13.53 25.43 -11.19
CA ALA A 104 12.37 26.23 -11.62
C ALA A 104 11.88 25.94 -13.05
N ALA A 105 12.76 25.49 -13.96
CA ALA A 105 12.41 25.19 -15.34
C ALA A 105 11.40 24.04 -15.50
N ASP A 106 11.34 23.12 -14.54
CA ASP A 106 10.50 21.92 -14.63
C ASP A 106 9.24 21.97 -13.76
N LYS A 107 9.16 22.97 -12.84
CA LYS A 107 8.10 23.06 -11.83
C LYS A 107 6.69 23.12 -12.41
N GLU A 108 6.47 23.93 -13.44
CA GLU A 108 5.12 24.19 -13.94
C GLU A 108 4.59 23.03 -14.79
N ALA A 109 5.44 22.43 -15.62
CA ALA A 109 5.11 21.23 -16.39
C ALA A 109 4.86 20.02 -15.47
N MET A 110 5.67 19.88 -14.42
CA MET A 110 5.51 18.86 -13.41
C MET A 110 4.26 19.08 -12.55
N ALA A 111 4.01 20.29 -12.09
CA ALA A 111 2.79 20.62 -11.31
C ALA A 111 1.52 20.38 -12.12
N GLN A 112 1.55 20.63 -13.43
CA GLN A 112 0.44 20.33 -14.34
C GLN A 112 0.22 18.80 -14.50
N ARG A 113 1.30 18.02 -14.65
CA ARG A 113 1.23 16.57 -14.69
C ARG A 113 0.69 16.00 -13.38
N VAL A 114 1.18 16.47 -12.24
CA VAL A 114 0.70 16.04 -10.93
C VAL A 114 -0.78 16.35 -10.73
N ARG A 115 -1.25 17.52 -11.13
CA ARG A 115 -2.69 17.82 -11.06
C ARG A 115 -3.53 16.93 -11.97
N GLN A 116 -2.98 16.52 -13.10
CA GLN A 116 -3.62 15.56 -14.01
C GLN A 116 -3.56 14.12 -13.47
N GLU A 117 -2.50 13.77 -12.74
CA GLU A 117 -2.27 12.44 -12.17
C GLU A 117 -2.84 12.28 -10.76
N LEU A 118 -3.29 13.38 -10.12
CA LEU A 118 -3.89 13.36 -8.76
C LEU A 118 -5.26 12.67 -8.68
N GLY A 119 -5.79 12.20 -9.80
CA GLY A 119 -6.88 11.24 -9.82
C GLY A 119 -6.43 9.80 -9.52
N MET A 120 -5.15 9.58 -9.18
CA MET A 120 -4.66 8.26 -8.78
C MET A 120 -5.31 7.84 -7.47
N SER A 121 -5.95 6.70 -7.50
CA SER A 121 -6.40 6.00 -6.31
C SER A 121 -5.53 4.76 -6.10
N LEU A 122 -5.04 4.56 -4.90
CA LEU A 122 -4.39 3.33 -4.49
C LEU A 122 -5.14 2.79 -3.29
N THR A 123 -5.68 1.60 -3.44
CA THR A 123 -6.37 0.90 -2.37
C THR A 123 -5.81 -0.50 -2.25
N ASP A 124 -5.38 -0.82 -1.06
CA ASP A 124 -4.93 -2.15 -0.70
C ASP A 124 -5.96 -2.77 0.24
N VAL A 125 -6.51 -3.91 -0.16
CA VAL A 125 -7.47 -4.68 0.65
C VAL A 125 -6.92 -6.06 0.88
N ALA A 126 -6.88 -6.50 2.13
CA ALA A 126 -6.50 -7.87 2.43
C ALA A 126 -7.52 -8.55 3.33
N THR A 127 -7.69 -9.85 3.14
CA THR A 127 -8.48 -10.71 4.01
C THR A 127 -7.58 -11.82 4.53
N TYR A 128 -7.56 -11.97 5.85
CA TYR A 128 -6.71 -12.93 6.55
C TYR A 128 -7.59 -13.93 7.31
N VAL A 129 -7.23 -15.20 7.22
CA VAL A 129 -7.75 -16.23 8.11
C VAL A 129 -6.63 -16.66 9.04
N VAL A 130 -6.80 -16.45 10.33
CA VAL A 130 -5.78 -16.65 11.36
C VAL A 130 -6.27 -17.69 12.38
N ASP A 131 -5.40 -18.62 12.76
CA ASP A 131 -5.66 -19.52 13.89
C ASP A 131 -5.50 -18.72 15.20
N ARG A 132 -6.59 -18.57 15.94
CA ARG A 132 -6.66 -17.80 17.20
C ARG A 132 -5.70 -18.30 18.28
N ARG A 133 -5.44 -19.61 18.32
CA ARG A 133 -4.62 -20.21 19.39
C ARG A 133 -3.14 -20.03 19.16
N THR A 134 -2.73 -20.06 17.90
CA THR A 134 -1.31 -20.02 17.50
C THR A 134 -0.89 -18.67 16.96
N GLY A 135 -1.83 -17.83 16.52
CA GLY A 135 -1.58 -16.60 15.79
C GLY A 135 -1.10 -16.83 14.35
N TRP A 136 -1.05 -18.11 13.89
CA TRP A 136 -0.57 -18.40 12.54
C TRP A 136 -1.61 -18.13 11.48
N LEU A 137 -1.13 -17.51 10.42
CA LEU A 137 -1.89 -17.30 9.19
C LEU A 137 -2.19 -18.65 8.55
N GLN A 138 -3.47 -18.89 8.25
CA GLN A 138 -3.94 -20.07 7.52
C GLN A 138 -4.17 -19.72 6.05
N GLN A 139 -4.70 -18.54 5.80
CA GLN A 139 -4.96 -18.03 4.46
C GLN A 139 -4.85 -16.51 4.45
N ALA A 140 -4.31 -15.96 3.35
CA ALA A 140 -4.41 -14.55 3.04
C ALA A 140 -4.79 -14.34 1.57
N GLU A 141 -5.65 -13.40 1.32
CA GLU A 141 -5.88 -12.82 0.01
C GLU A 141 -5.63 -11.31 0.11
N TYR A 142 -4.71 -10.81 -0.72
CA TYR A 142 -4.36 -9.41 -0.80
C TYR A 142 -4.66 -8.90 -2.20
N VAL A 143 -5.40 -7.83 -2.29
CA VAL A 143 -5.82 -7.17 -3.53
C VAL A 143 -5.33 -5.74 -3.53
N ARG A 144 -4.51 -5.40 -4.50
CA ARG A 144 -4.10 -4.02 -4.77
C ARG A 144 -4.82 -3.50 -6.00
N GLU A 145 -5.47 -2.36 -5.86
CA GLU A 145 -6.12 -1.65 -6.94
C GLU A 145 -5.48 -0.28 -7.11
N LEU A 146 -4.98 -0.02 -8.30
CA LEU A 146 -4.39 1.24 -8.69
C LEU A 146 -5.21 1.82 -9.85
N GLY A 147 -5.92 2.89 -9.60
CA GLY A 147 -6.59 3.70 -10.62
C GLY A 147 -5.66 4.79 -11.12
N LEU A 148 -5.39 4.82 -12.42
CA LEU A 148 -4.61 5.87 -13.07
C LEU A 148 -5.50 6.65 -14.01
N PRO A 149 -5.60 8.00 -13.89
CA PRO A 149 -6.23 8.81 -14.90
C PRO A 149 -5.38 8.78 -16.16
N VAL A 150 -5.98 8.36 -17.27
CA VAL A 150 -5.34 8.40 -18.61
C VAL A 150 -6.12 9.32 -19.54
N GLN A 151 -5.46 9.85 -20.60
CA GLN A 151 -6.17 10.63 -21.61
C GLN A 151 -7.29 9.77 -22.25
N GLY A 152 -8.53 10.15 -21.99
CA GLY A 152 -9.71 9.46 -22.52
C GLY A 152 -10.40 8.46 -21.58
N GLY A 153 -9.96 8.33 -20.32
CA GLY A 153 -10.59 7.44 -19.33
C GLY A 153 -9.77 7.21 -18.08
N ALA A 154 -10.02 6.09 -17.43
CA ALA A 154 -9.20 5.57 -16.33
C ALA A 154 -8.61 4.22 -16.75
N ALA A 155 -7.39 3.95 -16.38
CA ALA A 155 -6.79 2.62 -16.45
C ALA A 155 -6.72 2.06 -15.04
N ASP A 156 -7.40 0.96 -14.81
CA ASP A 156 -7.40 0.27 -13.52
C ASP A 156 -6.49 -0.94 -13.58
N PHE A 157 -5.53 -0.98 -12.68
CA PHE A 157 -4.67 -2.13 -12.48
C PHE A 157 -5.08 -2.84 -11.21
N ARG A 158 -5.31 -4.15 -11.32
CA ARG A 158 -5.63 -4.99 -10.19
C ARG A 158 -4.61 -6.11 -10.07
N GLN A 159 -4.04 -6.23 -8.88
CA GLN A 159 -3.08 -7.29 -8.54
C GLN A 159 -3.64 -8.09 -7.36
N VAL A 160 -3.61 -9.42 -7.46
CA VAL A 160 -4.14 -10.31 -6.43
C VAL A 160 -3.06 -11.31 -6.03
N TYR A 161 -2.79 -11.37 -4.74
CA TYR A 161 -1.92 -12.38 -4.14
C TYR A 161 -2.74 -13.28 -3.22
N ARG A 162 -2.48 -14.58 -3.28
CA ARG A 162 -3.10 -15.55 -2.39
C ARG A 162 -2.02 -16.43 -1.76
N VAL A 163 -2.12 -16.59 -0.46
CA VAL A 163 -1.27 -17.49 0.32
C VAL A 163 -2.20 -18.43 1.10
N THR A 164 -1.92 -19.71 1.03
CA THR A 164 -2.64 -20.73 1.80
C THR A 164 -1.60 -21.64 2.45
N ARG A 165 -1.81 -21.96 3.70
CA ARG A 165 -0.98 -22.91 4.43
C ARG A 165 -1.54 -24.32 4.16
N ASP A 166 -0.68 -25.22 3.69
CA ASP A 166 -0.95 -26.65 3.55
C ASP A 166 -0.86 -27.37 4.89
#